data_2bcd0560306976094abeeac55429d532
#
_entry.id   2bcd0560306976094abeeac55429d532
#
_cell.length_a   1.000
_cell.length_b   1.000
_cell.length_c   1.000
_cell.angle_alpha   90.00
_cell.angle_beta   90.00
_cell.angle_gamma   90.00
#
_symmetry.space_group_name_H-M   'P 1'
#
loop_
_entity.id
_entity.type
_entity.pdbx_description
1 polymer ?
#
loop_
_entity_poly.entity_id
_entity_poly.type
_entity_poly.pdbx_seq_one_letter_code
_entity_poly.pdbx_strand_id
1 'polypeptide(L)'
;MKDEHQIVKAVYSAKEDPKKADELIRAYIPFIRSEASKFMSGFCTESDDEFSIAMIAFHEAIMGFSRERGAFLSYAALTIKSRLTDYARRERKHSSNISIYSEKEDERPLIDELRDEGDRFDESSNLEATKQEIEELSKVMERFGVSFSDVADNCPK
;
A
#
# COMPACT_ATOMS: atom_id res chain seq x y z
N MET A 1 -35.14 -4.62 21.88
CA MET A 1 -34.13 -5.57 21.35
C MET A 1 -34.89 -6.53 20.41
N LYS A 2 -34.50 -6.53 19.12
CA LYS A 2 -35.05 -7.56 18.23
C LYS A 2 -34.50 -8.89 18.73
N ASP A 3 -35.38 -9.89 18.91
CA ASP A 3 -35.00 -11.20 19.36
C ASP A 3 -33.86 -11.77 18.52
N GLU A 4 -32.90 -12.42 19.15
CA GLU A 4 -31.69 -12.98 18.50
C GLU A 4 -32.08 -13.91 17.33
N HIS A 5 -33.18 -14.61 17.44
CA HIS A 5 -33.76 -15.40 16.36
C HIS A 5 -34.13 -14.58 15.11
N GLN A 6 -34.68 -13.35 15.30
CA GLN A 6 -35.04 -12.48 14.18
C GLN A 6 -33.79 -11.93 13.48
N ILE A 7 -32.76 -11.60 14.26
CA ILE A 7 -31.47 -11.12 13.70
C ILE A 7 -30.81 -12.22 12.87
N VAL A 8 -30.72 -13.43 13.41
CA VAL A 8 -30.13 -14.58 12.72
C VAL A 8 -30.89 -14.87 11.41
N LYS A 9 -32.21 -14.85 11.42
CA LYS A 9 -33.02 -15.04 10.21
C LYS A 9 -32.74 -13.94 9.16
N ALA A 10 -32.66 -12.68 9.60
CA ALA A 10 -32.33 -11.55 8.72
C ALA A 10 -30.91 -11.71 8.12
N VAL A 11 -29.92 -12.13 8.89
CA VAL A 11 -28.54 -12.39 8.44
C VAL A 11 -28.52 -13.47 7.36
N TYR A 12 -29.21 -14.61 7.55
CA TYR A 12 -29.26 -15.63 6.53
C TYR A 12 -29.96 -15.17 5.25
N SER A 13 -31.05 -14.37 5.36
CA SER A 13 -31.68 -13.77 4.20
C SER A 13 -30.77 -12.74 3.49
N ALA A 14 -29.96 -12.03 4.24
CA ALA A 14 -29.01 -11.05 3.71
C ALA A 14 -27.84 -11.70 2.97
N LYS A 15 -27.49 -12.95 3.27
CA LYS A 15 -26.47 -13.69 2.52
C LYS A 15 -26.91 -14.03 1.09
N GLU A 16 -28.21 -14.23 0.89
CA GLU A 16 -28.77 -14.62 -0.40
C GLU A 16 -29.15 -13.42 -1.29
N ASP A 17 -29.41 -12.28 -0.66
CA ASP A 17 -29.91 -11.08 -1.36
C ASP A 17 -29.15 -9.82 -0.92
N PRO A 18 -28.34 -9.21 -1.84
CA PRO A 18 -27.59 -7.99 -1.54
C PRO A 18 -28.48 -6.82 -1.05
N LYS A 19 -29.71 -6.70 -1.52
CA LYS A 19 -30.64 -5.64 -1.07
C LYS A 19 -30.98 -5.80 0.39
N LYS A 20 -31.19 -7.04 0.84
CA LYS A 20 -31.45 -7.33 2.25
C LYS A 20 -30.21 -7.12 3.12
N ALA A 21 -29.02 -7.33 2.57
CA ALA A 21 -27.77 -6.99 3.25
C ALA A 21 -27.66 -5.49 3.49
N ASP A 22 -27.95 -4.66 2.47
CA ASP A 22 -27.98 -3.19 2.61
C ASP A 22 -29.02 -2.72 3.62
N GLU A 23 -30.23 -3.29 3.58
CA GLU A 23 -31.27 -2.98 4.56
C GLU A 23 -30.84 -3.32 5.98
N LEU A 24 -30.18 -4.46 6.16
CA LEU A 24 -29.67 -4.89 7.46
C LEU A 24 -28.56 -3.97 7.95
N ILE A 25 -27.60 -3.61 7.09
CA ILE A 25 -26.54 -2.65 7.42
C ILE A 25 -27.15 -1.32 7.85
N ARG A 26 -28.06 -0.76 7.06
CA ARG A 26 -28.75 0.50 7.39
C ARG A 26 -29.46 0.45 8.74
N ALA A 27 -30.13 -0.66 9.04
CA ALA A 27 -30.83 -0.85 10.32
C ALA A 27 -29.85 -0.89 11.52
N TYR A 28 -28.60 -1.30 11.29
CA TYR A 28 -27.57 -1.44 12.33
C TYR A 28 -26.48 -0.35 12.30
N ILE A 29 -26.66 0.72 11.51
CA ILE A 29 -25.75 1.89 11.52
C ILE A 29 -25.43 2.39 12.93
N PRO A 30 -26.42 2.57 13.85
CA PRO A 30 -26.10 3.02 15.20
C PRO A 30 -25.19 2.07 15.97
N PHE A 31 -25.34 0.76 15.79
CA PHE A 31 -24.48 -0.25 16.40
C PHE A 31 -23.07 -0.17 15.81
N ILE A 32 -22.94 -0.13 14.48
CA ILE A 32 -21.65 -0.04 13.78
C ILE A 32 -20.90 1.21 14.23
N ARG A 33 -21.56 2.36 14.27
CA ARG A 33 -20.99 3.62 14.76
C ARG A 33 -20.53 3.53 16.21
N SER A 34 -21.33 2.89 17.08
CA SER A 34 -20.96 2.68 18.47
C SER A 34 -19.69 1.84 18.62
N GLU A 35 -19.54 0.77 17.84
CA GLU A 35 -18.33 -0.07 17.90
C GLU A 35 -17.10 0.66 17.34
N ALA A 36 -17.26 1.44 16.24
CA ALA A 36 -16.18 2.28 15.72
C ALA A 36 -15.76 3.37 16.72
N SER A 37 -16.73 4.06 17.35
CA SER A 37 -16.48 5.09 18.38
C SER A 37 -15.72 4.52 19.59
N LYS A 38 -16.04 3.31 20.03
CA LYS A 38 -15.31 2.63 21.12
C LYS A 38 -13.84 2.39 20.75
N PHE A 39 -13.58 2.06 19.49
CA PHE A 39 -12.21 1.83 19.01
C PHE A 39 -11.41 3.13 18.93
N MET A 40 -12.00 4.21 18.42
CA MET A 40 -11.37 5.52 18.29
C MET A 40 -11.21 6.26 19.62
N SER A 41 -11.85 5.80 20.70
CA SER A 41 -11.98 6.51 21.99
C SER A 41 -12.59 7.91 21.83
N GLY A 42 -13.45 8.10 20.82
CA GLY A 42 -14.09 9.36 20.46
C GLY A 42 -15.37 9.17 19.65
N PHE A 43 -15.97 10.27 19.22
CA PHE A 43 -17.17 10.22 18.39
C PHE A 43 -16.80 9.93 16.93
N CYS A 44 -17.36 8.86 16.38
CA CYS A 44 -17.17 8.46 14.98
C CYS A 44 -18.26 9.09 14.10
N THR A 45 -17.85 9.81 13.07
CA THR A 45 -18.72 10.43 12.08
C THR A 45 -18.81 9.56 10.80
N GLU A 46 -19.77 9.89 9.92
CA GLU A 46 -19.92 9.19 8.64
C GLU A 46 -18.78 9.51 7.63
N SER A 47 -18.04 10.59 7.91
CA SER A 47 -16.90 11.02 7.09
C SER A 47 -15.60 10.33 7.47
N ASP A 48 -15.56 9.63 8.60
CA ASP A 48 -14.36 8.97 9.08
C ASP A 48 -14.14 7.63 8.35
N ASP A 49 -12.88 7.37 7.99
CA ASP A 49 -12.49 6.12 7.33
C ASP A 49 -12.83 4.90 8.18
N GLU A 50 -12.68 5.03 9.50
CA GLU A 50 -13.01 3.99 10.48
C GLU A 50 -14.49 3.59 10.41
N PHE A 51 -15.39 4.54 10.14
CA PHE A 51 -16.80 4.21 9.96
C PHE A 51 -17.03 3.37 8.69
N SER A 52 -16.40 3.75 7.60
CA SER A 52 -16.47 3.01 6.32
C SER A 52 -15.92 1.60 6.47
N ILE A 53 -14.78 1.44 7.15
CA ILE A 53 -14.18 0.14 7.45
C ILE A 53 -15.08 -0.69 8.35
N ALA A 54 -15.70 -0.09 9.36
CA ALA A 54 -16.63 -0.77 10.24
C ALA A 54 -17.89 -1.27 9.50
N MET A 55 -18.40 -0.52 8.52
CA MET A 55 -19.51 -0.96 7.66
C MET A 55 -19.12 -2.16 6.80
N ILE A 56 -17.93 -2.12 6.17
CA ILE A 56 -17.39 -3.25 5.39
C ILE A 56 -17.22 -4.48 6.29
N ALA A 57 -16.65 -4.30 7.49
CA ALA A 57 -16.47 -5.37 8.45
C ALA A 57 -17.80 -5.98 8.92
N PHE A 58 -18.85 -5.16 9.06
CA PHE A 58 -20.17 -5.66 9.40
C PHE A 58 -20.78 -6.48 8.25
N HIS A 59 -20.59 -6.05 6.99
CA HIS A 59 -20.97 -6.85 5.83
C HIS A 59 -20.21 -8.18 5.79
N GLU A 60 -18.90 -8.17 6.03
CA GLU A 60 -18.11 -9.40 6.13
C GLU A 60 -18.61 -10.32 7.26
N ALA A 61 -19.02 -9.73 8.37
CA ALA A 61 -19.62 -10.50 9.47
C ALA A 61 -20.95 -11.15 9.04
N ILE A 62 -21.79 -10.49 8.25
CA ILE A 62 -23.01 -11.08 7.68
C ILE A 62 -22.62 -12.31 6.85
N MET A 63 -21.69 -12.15 5.91
CA MET A 63 -21.30 -13.23 4.99
C MET A 63 -20.61 -14.40 5.70
N GLY A 64 -19.77 -14.11 6.70
CA GLY A 64 -19.00 -15.12 7.46
C GLY A 64 -19.72 -15.74 8.64
N PHE A 65 -20.91 -15.29 9.01
CA PHE A 65 -21.62 -15.77 10.19
C PHE A 65 -22.07 -17.22 10.06
N SER A 66 -21.90 -18.00 11.12
CA SER A 66 -22.53 -19.30 11.31
C SER A 66 -23.10 -19.42 12.73
N ARG A 67 -24.13 -20.22 12.91
CA ARG A 67 -24.77 -20.40 14.24
C ARG A 67 -23.82 -20.93 15.32
N GLU A 68 -22.80 -21.65 14.91
CA GLU A 68 -21.76 -22.18 15.81
C GLU A 68 -20.90 -21.08 16.45
N ARG A 69 -20.90 -19.88 15.87
CA ARG A 69 -20.13 -18.72 16.34
C ARG A 69 -20.81 -17.92 17.45
N GLY A 70 -21.95 -18.40 17.95
CA GLY A 70 -22.71 -17.73 19.00
C GLY A 70 -23.59 -16.57 18.49
N ALA A 71 -23.76 -15.53 19.31
CA ALA A 71 -24.58 -14.38 18.98
C ALA A 71 -24.00 -13.55 17.83
N PHE A 72 -24.83 -13.22 16.82
CA PHE A 72 -24.38 -12.46 15.64
C PHE A 72 -23.75 -11.12 15.99
N LEU A 73 -24.38 -10.33 16.86
CA LEU A 73 -23.85 -8.99 17.20
C LEU A 73 -22.48 -9.07 17.91
N SER A 74 -22.28 -10.09 18.74
CA SER A 74 -20.97 -10.30 19.38
C SER A 74 -19.90 -10.67 18.35
N TYR A 75 -20.23 -11.52 17.39
CA TYR A 75 -19.35 -11.86 16.29
C TYR A 75 -19.05 -10.64 15.38
N ALA A 76 -20.08 -9.85 15.06
CA ALA A 76 -19.92 -8.64 14.28
C ALA A 76 -19.02 -7.60 14.99
N ALA A 77 -19.21 -7.38 16.30
CA ALA A 77 -18.35 -6.49 17.09
C ALA A 77 -16.88 -6.93 17.05
N LEU A 78 -16.63 -8.23 17.18
CA LEU A 78 -15.27 -8.78 17.10
C LEU A 78 -14.64 -8.57 15.71
N THR A 79 -15.43 -8.79 14.64
CA THR A 79 -14.98 -8.61 13.26
C THR A 79 -14.66 -7.14 12.99
N ILE A 80 -15.52 -6.20 13.42
CA ILE A 80 -15.28 -4.75 13.32
C ILE A 80 -13.99 -4.36 14.04
N LYS A 81 -13.81 -4.79 15.28
CA LYS A 81 -12.60 -4.50 16.06
C LYS A 81 -11.33 -5.03 15.40
N SER A 82 -11.38 -6.24 14.84
CA SER A 82 -10.25 -6.83 14.12
C SER A 82 -9.86 -6.00 12.89
N ARG A 83 -10.84 -5.61 12.07
CA ARG A 83 -10.59 -4.80 10.86
C ARG A 83 -10.07 -3.40 11.18
N LEU A 84 -10.62 -2.76 12.20
CA LEU A 84 -10.12 -1.45 12.65
C LEU A 84 -8.69 -1.54 13.20
N THR A 85 -8.37 -2.64 13.91
CA THR A 85 -6.99 -2.88 14.39
C THR A 85 -6.01 -3.05 13.22
N ASP A 86 -6.40 -3.80 12.19
CA ASP A 86 -5.57 -3.99 11.00
C ASP A 86 -5.39 -2.68 10.22
N TYR A 87 -6.44 -1.87 10.13
CA TYR A 87 -6.38 -0.54 9.55
C TYR A 87 -5.39 0.36 10.30
N ALA A 88 -5.53 0.48 11.61
CA ALA A 88 -4.64 1.30 12.44
C ALA A 88 -3.16 0.86 12.35
N ARG A 89 -2.89 -0.45 12.18
CA ARG A 89 -1.52 -0.93 11.95
C ARG A 89 -0.97 -0.48 10.59
N ARG A 90 -1.80 -0.46 9.55
CA ARG A 90 -1.40 0.03 8.21
C ARG A 90 -1.15 1.52 8.23
N GLU A 91 -2.05 2.29 8.84
CA GLU A 91 -1.91 3.74 8.97
C GLU A 91 -0.63 4.13 9.71
N ARG A 92 -0.27 3.44 10.78
CA ARG A 92 1.00 3.68 11.49
C ARG A 92 2.22 3.47 10.60
N LYS A 93 2.20 2.50 9.70
CA LYS A 93 3.29 2.30 8.73
C LYS A 93 3.35 3.42 7.70
N HIS A 94 2.19 3.92 7.27
CA HIS A 94 2.11 5.04 6.31
C HIS A 94 2.46 6.38 6.95
N SER A 95 2.05 6.62 8.18
CA SER A 95 2.36 7.87 8.90
C SER A 95 3.84 7.99 9.31
N SER A 96 4.59 6.88 9.32
CA SER A 96 6.05 6.89 9.50
C SER A 96 6.82 7.18 8.20
N ASN A 97 6.15 7.21 7.06
CA ASN A 97 6.77 7.60 5.79
C ASN A 97 6.91 9.12 5.75
N ILE A 98 8.16 9.59 5.73
CA ILE A 98 8.47 11.01 5.56
C ILE A 98 8.26 11.35 4.08
N SER A 99 7.58 12.46 3.78
CA SER A 99 7.48 12.94 2.41
C SER A 99 8.87 13.32 1.91
N ILE A 100 9.28 12.83 0.74
CA ILE A 100 10.54 13.23 0.08
C ILE A 100 10.58 14.72 -0.27
N TYR A 101 9.41 15.37 -0.27
CA TYR A 101 9.25 16.82 -0.48
C TYR A 101 9.08 17.59 0.84
N SER A 102 9.19 16.93 2.02
CA SER A 102 9.14 17.65 3.29
C SER A 102 10.40 18.51 3.44
N GLU A 103 10.21 19.82 3.48
CA GLU A 103 11.24 20.77 3.87
C GLU A 103 11.29 20.78 5.42
N LYS A 104 12.43 20.48 5.99
CA LYS A 104 12.73 20.87 7.37
C LYS A 104 13.11 22.35 7.35
N GLU A 105 12.69 23.09 8.37
CA GLU A 105 12.75 24.56 8.42
C GLU A 105 14.11 25.21 8.11
N ASP A 106 15.20 24.45 7.92
CA ASP A 106 16.56 24.94 7.59
C ASP A 106 17.35 23.99 6.66
N GLU A 107 16.74 22.95 6.06
CA GLU A 107 17.46 21.95 5.25
C GLU A 107 16.81 21.80 3.85
N ARG A 108 17.64 21.48 2.86
CA ARG A 108 17.16 21.18 1.49
C ARG A 108 16.17 20.02 1.51
N PRO A 109 15.20 20.00 0.54
CA PRO A 109 14.29 18.86 0.40
C PRO A 109 15.04 17.53 0.37
N LEU A 110 14.51 16.52 1.02
CA LEU A 110 15.13 15.19 1.10
C LEU A 110 15.43 14.58 -0.28
N ILE A 111 14.67 15.00 -1.29
CA ILE A 111 14.88 14.59 -2.69
C ILE A 111 16.24 15.04 -3.25
N ASP A 112 16.75 16.21 -2.80
CA ASP A 112 18.04 16.73 -3.25
C ASP A 112 19.23 16.04 -2.57
N GLU A 113 18.99 15.37 -1.42
CA GLU A 113 19.97 14.54 -0.71
C GLU A 113 20.02 13.09 -1.23
N LEU A 114 18.95 12.63 -1.88
CA LEU A 114 18.92 11.33 -2.53
C LEU A 114 19.81 11.38 -3.76
N ARG A 115 21.05 10.96 -3.57
CA ARG A 115 21.99 10.70 -4.67
C ARG A 115 21.40 9.58 -5.53
N ASP A 116 21.18 9.87 -6.79
CA ASP A 116 20.92 8.83 -7.77
C ASP A 116 22.16 7.92 -7.81
N GLU A 117 22.01 6.68 -7.31
CA GLU A 117 23.07 5.68 -7.40
C GLU A 117 23.23 5.25 -8.87
N GLY A 118 23.90 6.11 -9.63
CA GLY A 118 24.34 5.83 -10.98
C GLY A 118 23.18 5.62 -11.96
N ASP A 119 22.98 6.57 -12.80
CA ASP A 119 22.18 6.39 -14.01
C ASP A 119 22.81 5.25 -14.83
N ARG A 120 22.35 4.01 -14.59
CA ARG A 120 22.77 2.82 -15.34
C ARG A 120 22.59 2.97 -16.84
N PHE A 121 21.78 3.96 -17.23
CA PHE A 121 21.55 4.31 -18.62
C PHE A 121 22.71 5.10 -19.17
N ASP A 122 23.30 6.03 -18.41
CA ASP A 122 24.48 6.79 -18.81
C ASP A 122 25.74 5.92 -18.85
N GLU A 123 25.89 4.98 -17.90
CA GLU A 123 27.03 4.05 -17.94
C GLU A 123 26.98 3.11 -19.15
N SER A 124 25.79 2.57 -19.49
CA SER A 124 25.65 1.69 -20.66
C SER A 124 25.82 2.44 -21.98
N SER A 125 25.32 3.67 -22.07
CA SER A 125 25.45 4.54 -23.22
C SER A 125 26.88 5.00 -23.42
N ASN A 126 27.59 5.36 -22.34
CA ASN A 126 29.01 5.72 -22.38
C ASN A 126 29.89 4.52 -22.76
N LEU A 127 29.57 3.31 -22.27
CA LEU A 127 30.28 2.09 -22.63
C LEU A 127 30.13 1.71 -24.12
N GLU A 128 28.93 1.91 -24.69
CA GLU A 128 28.70 1.68 -26.12
C GLU A 128 29.41 2.71 -26.99
N ALA A 129 29.36 4.00 -26.62
CA ALA A 129 30.08 5.07 -27.32
C ALA A 129 31.60 4.83 -27.28
N THR A 130 32.14 4.46 -26.12
CA THR A 130 33.58 4.15 -25.98
C THR A 130 33.98 2.92 -26.78
N LYS A 131 33.14 1.88 -26.87
CA LYS A 131 33.39 0.71 -27.73
C LYS A 131 33.45 1.08 -29.21
N GLN A 132 32.55 1.94 -29.69
CA GLN A 132 32.54 2.41 -31.06
C GLN A 132 33.76 3.24 -31.39
N GLU A 133 34.20 4.13 -30.50
CA GLU A 133 35.42 4.93 -30.65
C GLU A 133 36.69 4.05 -30.70
N ILE A 134 36.78 3.02 -29.85
CA ILE A 134 37.86 2.05 -29.84
C ILE A 134 37.88 1.25 -31.14
N GLU A 135 36.72 0.84 -31.67
CA GLU A 135 36.64 0.10 -32.93
C GLU A 135 37.03 0.96 -34.14
N GLU A 136 36.64 2.25 -34.16
CA GLU A 136 37.07 3.18 -35.19
C GLU A 136 38.59 3.47 -35.13
N LEU A 137 39.12 3.67 -33.93
CA LEU A 137 40.59 3.83 -33.70
C LEU A 137 41.36 2.58 -34.16
N SER A 138 40.85 1.40 -33.85
CA SER A 138 41.47 0.13 -34.28
C SER A 138 41.57 0.03 -35.81
N LYS A 139 40.47 0.40 -36.52
CA LYS A 139 40.47 0.41 -38.01
C LYS A 139 41.45 1.43 -38.60
N VAL A 140 41.58 2.59 -37.95
CA VAL A 140 42.55 3.63 -38.40
C VAL A 140 43.99 3.16 -38.15
N MET A 141 44.27 2.54 -37.00
CA MET A 141 45.61 2.02 -36.66
C MET A 141 46.04 0.88 -37.60
N GLU A 142 45.13 -0.04 -37.94
CA GLU A 142 45.42 -1.10 -38.95
C GLU A 142 45.79 -0.50 -40.32
N ARG A 143 45.15 0.61 -40.71
CA ARG A 143 45.43 1.31 -41.96
C ARG A 143 46.84 1.90 -42.00
N PHE A 144 47.40 2.24 -40.82
CA PHE A 144 48.75 2.76 -40.66
C PHE A 144 49.78 1.66 -40.27
N GLY A 145 49.34 0.40 -40.19
CA GLY A 145 50.22 -0.73 -39.84
C GLY A 145 50.70 -0.75 -38.39
N VAL A 146 49.98 -0.07 -37.49
CA VAL A 146 50.33 0.00 -36.06
C VAL A 146 49.32 -0.87 -35.28
N SER A 147 49.80 -1.79 -34.46
CA SER A 147 48.98 -2.61 -33.62
C SER A 147 48.69 -1.93 -32.27
N PHE A 148 47.56 -2.21 -31.69
CA PHE A 148 47.17 -1.70 -30.35
C PHE A 148 48.17 -2.10 -29.27
N SER A 149 48.80 -3.29 -29.39
CA SER A 149 49.89 -3.76 -28.53
C SER A 149 51.15 -2.90 -28.60
N ASP A 150 51.46 -2.39 -29.79
CA ASP A 150 52.69 -1.55 -29.98
C ASP A 150 52.56 -0.19 -29.30
N VAL A 151 51.31 0.31 -29.15
CA VAL A 151 51.02 1.58 -28.46
C VAL A 151 50.96 1.37 -26.95
N ALA A 152 50.42 0.23 -26.49
CA ALA A 152 50.32 -0.06 -25.06
C ALA A 152 51.71 -0.31 -24.42
N ASP A 153 52.61 -0.92 -25.14
CA ASP A 153 53.97 -1.22 -24.65
C ASP A 153 54.92 0.00 -24.66
N ASN A 154 54.59 1.04 -25.48
CA ASN A 154 55.36 2.27 -25.58
C ASN A 154 54.76 3.47 -24.80
N CYS A 155 53.75 3.28 -23.98
CA CYS A 155 53.18 4.35 -23.15
C CYS A 155 54.13 4.66 -21.97
N PRO A 156 54.71 5.88 -21.86
CA PRO A 156 55.51 6.25 -20.71
C PRO A 156 54.66 6.27 -19.45
N LYS A 157 55.14 5.66 -18.38
CA LYS A 157 54.48 5.65 -17.05
C LYS A 157 54.51 7.01 -16.42
#